data_002ecd231fcbb5449d2d07286cb1ed95
#
_entry.id   002ecd231fcbb5449d2d07286cb1ed95
#
_cell.length_a   1.000
_cell.length_b   1.000
_cell.length_c   1.000
_cell.angle_alpha   90.00
_cell.angle_beta   90.00
_cell.angle_gamma   90.00
#
_symmetry.space_group_name_H-M   'P 1'
#
loop_
_entity.id
_entity.type
_entity.pdbx_description
1 polymer ?
#
loop_
_entity_poly.entity_id
_entity_poly.type
_entity_poly.pdbx_seq_one_letter_code
_entity_poly.pdbx_strand_id
1 'polypeptide(L)'
;MKTAIWLYMFLFLAFFDLHAQYPILTPFAVSLGAAPVFIGWMMGIYALTHLPGNLIAGTVIDKHGSRRYIIFSLVSAGIVLLLQAHVQYPWQLLVLRSISGFVLAFLSPACLALLASLSKNEVTQGKYMSGHGVVHTLASVVSPAAGAFIVAHTGYSTTFQGLGWLLIATGVMAVFSVPKPVKAMTDALGGNEEAAMTSPAPSVSWRYFILPFVVSCSQGILFFELPLRDTGVEGIKSTGILFSVLSIGALVTLSMLFINRYSPYKRVIAGVLLMALCFFGMAAFPHVPLVVILFILGSAKGIIFPGLASMFIQLSGGSKLGRIFSLQSIAMSIGSFIGPIAAGQLRGSVSPYYIAFVLLMAGLMMIPINRKGSALHPHINENPV
;
A
#
# COMPACT_ATOMS: atom_id res chain seq x y z
N MET A 1 -23.10 12.51 6.07
CA MET A 1 -22.05 12.30 7.09
C MET A 1 -22.06 10.90 7.71
N LYS A 2 -23.20 10.34 8.13
CA LYS A 2 -23.24 8.99 8.76
C LYS A 2 -22.61 7.89 7.89
N THR A 3 -22.93 7.83 6.59
CA THR A 3 -22.40 6.82 5.66
C THR A 3 -20.87 6.92 5.51
N ALA A 4 -20.32 8.14 5.43
CA ALA A 4 -18.86 8.32 5.33
C ALA A 4 -18.12 7.78 6.57
N ILE A 5 -18.67 7.99 7.78
CA ILE A 5 -18.09 7.47 9.03
C ILE A 5 -18.05 5.94 9.01
N TRP A 6 -19.14 5.29 8.56
CA TRP A 6 -19.16 3.84 8.42
C TRP A 6 -18.12 3.33 7.42
N LEU A 7 -17.98 4.00 6.27
CA LEU A 7 -16.99 3.63 5.26
C LEU A 7 -15.55 3.76 5.78
N TYR A 8 -15.27 4.82 6.55
CA TYR A 8 -13.96 4.98 7.19
C TYR A 8 -13.70 3.89 8.23
N MET A 9 -14.71 3.51 9.01
CA MET A 9 -14.57 2.41 9.96
C MET A 9 -14.29 1.08 9.25
N PHE A 10 -14.99 0.77 8.15
CA PHE A 10 -14.75 -0.44 7.38
C PHE A 10 -13.35 -0.48 6.78
N LEU A 11 -12.90 0.65 6.22
CA LEU A 11 -11.55 0.80 5.70
C LEU A 11 -10.51 0.67 6.81
N PHE A 12 -10.74 1.30 7.98
CA PHE A 12 -9.85 1.20 9.11
C PHE A 12 -9.66 -0.24 9.56
N LEU A 13 -10.74 -1.00 9.74
CA LEU A 13 -10.67 -2.39 10.20
C LEU A 13 -10.00 -3.30 9.17
N ALA A 14 -10.24 -3.08 7.88
CA ALA A 14 -9.56 -3.84 6.83
C ALA A 14 -8.06 -3.49 6.71
N PHE A 15 -7.71 -2.22 6.81
CA PHE A 15 -6.29 -1.82 6.86
C PHE A 15 -5.64 -2.23 8.18
N PHE A 16 -6.38 -2.25 9.27
CA PHE A 16 -5.91 -2.77 10.55
C PHE A 16 -5.51 -4.25 10.40
N ASP A 17 -6.37 -5.07 9.85
CA ASP A 17 -6.06 -6.48 9.56
C ASP A 17 -4.83 -6.62 8.68
N LEU A 18 -4.78 -5.90 7.56
CA LEU A 18 -3.66 -5.97 6.62
C LEU A 18 -2.31 -5.64 7.28
N HIS A 19 -2.24 -4.55 8.04
CA HIS A 19 -0.99 -4.11 8.66
C HIS A 19 -0.64 -4.90 9.92
N ALA A 20 -1.63 -5.39 10.67
CA ALA A 20 -1.40 -6.27 11.82
C ALA A 20 -0.71 -7.59 11.40
N GLN A 21 -0.97 -8.07 10.19
CA GLN A 21 -0.38 -9.30 9.70
C GLN A 21 1.11 -9.18 9.36
N TYR A 22 1.67 -7.99 9.09
CA TYR A 22 3.08 -7.84 8.71
C TYR A 22 4.08 -8.43 9.71
N PRO A 23 3.99 -8.17 11.03
CA PRO A 23 4.88 -8.78 12.01
C PRO A 23 4.55 -10.25 12.31
N ILE A 24 3.36 -10.74 11.92
CA ILE A 24 2.80 -12.02 12.33
C ILE A 24 3.05 -13.12 11.30
N LEU A 25 2.86 -12.84 10.01
CA LEU A 25 2.80 -13.84 8.95
C LEU A 25 4.10 -14.62 8.78
N THR A 26 5.23 -13.93 8.82
CA THR A 26 6.55 -14.56 8.66
C THR A 26 6.88 -15.50 9.82
N PRO A 27 6.79 -15.08 11.10
CA PRO A 27 6.97 -15.99 12.23
C PRO A 27 5.96 -17.15 12.23
N PHE A 28 4.71 -16.90 11.85
CA PHE A 28 3.72 -17.96 11.72
C PHE A 28 4.11 -19.00 10.66
N ALA A 29 4.55 -18.55 9.48
CA ALA A 29 5.03 -19.47 8.44
C ALA A 29 6.26 -20.29 8.90
N VAL A 30 7.19 -19.67 9.64
CA VAL A 30 8.33 -20.36 10.26
C VAL A 30 7.86 -21.42 11.24
N SER A 31 6.86 -21.15 12.09
CA SER A 31 6.31 -22.11 13.04
C SER A 31 5.64 -23.32 12.36
N LEU A 32 5.19 -23.16 11.11
CA LEU A 32 4.67 -24.23 10.26
C LEU A 32 5.78 -25.01 9.51
N GLY A 33 7.06 -24.65 9.71
CA GLY A 33 8.19 -25.30 9.05
C GLY A 33 8.50 -24.75 7.65
N ALA A 34 8.02 -23.55 7.29
CA ALA A 34 8.31 -22.94 5.99
C ALA A 34 9.76 -22.49 5.87
N ALA A 35 10.42 -22.86 4.76
CA ALA A 35 11.75 -22.34 4.41
C ALA A 35 11.67 -20.86 3.97
N PRO A 36 12.74 -20.07 4.12
CA PRO A 36 12.77 -18.65 3.73
C PRO A 36 12.33 -18.39 2.29
N VAL A 37 12.73 -19.25 1.36
CA VAL A 37 12.31 -19.17 -0.05
C VAL A 37 10.79 -19.24 -0.18
N PHE A 38 10.16 -20.18 0.52
CA PHE A 38 8.70 -20.34 0.51
C PHE A 38 7.99 -19.15 1.14
N ILE A 39 8.55 -18.60 2.23
CA ILE A 39 8.01 -17.38 2.88
C ILE A 39 8.05 -16.20 1.92
N GLY A 40 9.13 -16.06 1.13
CA GLY A 40 9.21 -15.04 0.08
C GLY A 40 8.06 -15.13 -0.93
N TRP A 41 7.76 -16.35 -1.42
CA TRP A 41 6.60 -16.58 -2.29
C TRP A 41 5.27 -16.25 -1.61
N MET A 42 5.07 -16.70 -0.37
CA MET A 42 3.87 -16.44 0.42
C MET A 42 3.62 -14.94 0.63
N MET A 43 4.67 -14.17 0.91
CA MET A 43 4.55 -12.73 1.09
C MET A 43 4.25 -12.01 -0.22
N GLY A 44 4.90 -12.43 -1.32
CA GLY A 44 4.72 -11.81 -2.62
C GLY A 44 3.38 -12.11 -3.29
N ILE A 45 2.84 -13.34 -3.13
CA ILE A 45 1.64 -13.81 -3.86
C ILE A 45 0.43 -12.91 -3.63
N TYR A 46 0.31 -12.32 -2.44
CA TYR A 46 -0.74 -11.36 -2.12
C TYR A 46 -0.74 -10.18 -3.10
N ALA A 47 0.41 -9.57 -3.36
CA ALA A 47 0.53 -8.44 -4.28
C ALA A 47 0.23 -8.85 -5.73
N LEU A 48 0.65 -10.05 -6.13
CA LEU A 48 0.39 -10.58 -7.45
C LEU A 48 -1.10 -10.80 -7.70
N THR A 49 -1.82 -11.38 -6.75
CA THR A 49 -3.27 -11.65 -6.89
C THR A 49 -4.12 -10.41 -6.66
N HIS A 50 -3.62 -9.45 -5.88
CA HIS A 50 -4.28 -8.16 -5.69
C HIS A 50 -4.33 -7.33 -6.99
N LEU A 51 -3.35 -7.49 -7.88
CA LEU A 51 -3.28 -6.75 -9.14
C LEU A 51 -4.47 -7.02 -10.06
N PRO A 52 -4.78 -8.27 -10.50
CA PRO A 52 -5.94 -8.54 -11.33
C PRO A 52 -7.26 -8.15 -10.63
N GLY A 53 -7.35 -8.34 -9.31
CA GLY A 53 -8.50 -7.89 -8.53
C GLY A 53 -8.75 -6.39 -8.67
N ASN A 54 -7.71 -5.56 -8.54
CA ASN A 54 -7.80 -4.11 -8.71
C ASN A 54 -8.17 -3.69 -10.14
N LEU A 55 -7.62 -4.36 -11.16
CA LEU A 55 -7.91 -4.04 -12.56
C LEU A 55 -9.39 -4.32 -12.91
N ILE A 56 -9.95 -5.38 -12.34
CA ILE A 56 -11.35 -5.76 -12.56
C ILE A 56 -12.29 -4.93 -11.69
N ALA A 57 -11.85 -4.51 -10.49
CA ALA A 57 -12.69 -3.87 -9.49
C ALA A 57 -13.45 -2.66 -10.02
N GLY A 58 -12.80 -1.77 -10.78
CA GLY A 58 -13.44 -0.57 -11.34
C GLY A 58 -14.68 -0.93 -12.17
N THR A 59 -14.48 -1.74 -13.21
CA THR A 59 -15.54 -2.10 -14.15
C THR A 59 -16.69 -2.87 -13.50
N VAL A 60 -16.38 -3.71 -12.52
CA VAL A 60 -17.38 -4.56 -11.86
C VAL A 60 -18.17 -3.77 -10.81
N ILE A 61 -17.51 -2.85 -10.08
CA ILE A 61 -18.13 -1.94 -9.13
C ILE A 61 -19.09 -0.99 -9.84
N ASP A 62 -18.71 -0.45 -10.99
CA ASP A 62 -19.56 0.44 -11.79
C ASP A 62 -20.82 -0.28 -12.29
N LYS A 63 -20.71 -1.54 -12.71
CA LYS A 63 -21.85 -2.33 -13.18
C LYS A 63 -22.81 -2.79 -12.09
N HIS A 64 -22.30 -3.16 -10.91
CA HIS A 64 -23.09 -3.85 -9.89
C HIS A 64 -23.26 -3.06 -8.59
N GLY A 65 -22.58 -1.91 -8.47
CA GLY A 65 -22.61 -1.00 -7.32
C GLY A 65 -21.65 -1.38 -6.19
N SER A 66 -21.08 -0.37 -5.54
CA SER A 66 -20.04 -0.48 -4.51
C SER A 66 -20.45 -1.34 -3.30
N ARG A 67 -21.72 -1.27 -2.88
CA ARG A 67 -22.21 -1.96 -1.67
C ARG A 67 -21.94 -3.46 -1.67
N ARG A 68 -22.19 -4.13 -2.81
CA ARG A 68 -22.01 -5.60 -2.93
C ARG A 68 -20.55 -5.99 -2.72
N TYR A 69 -19.63 -5.20 -3.28
CA TYR A 69 -18.19 -5.49 -3.20
C TYR A 69 -17.57 -5.15 -1.84
N ILE A 70 -18.08 -4.11 -1.15
CA ILE A 70 -17.70 -3.84 0.25
C ILE A 70 -18.06 -5.04 1.13
N ILE A 71 -19.31 -5.53 1.05
CA ILE A 71 -19.77 -6.67 1.83
C ILE A 71 -19.00 -7.94 1.46
N PHE A 72 -18.88 -8.22 0.16
CA PHE A 72 -18.13 -9.38 -0.36
C PHE A 72 -16.71 -9.40 0.16
N SER A 73 -15.96 -8.30 0.03
CA SER A 73 -14.56 -8.23 0.45
C SER A 73 -14.40 -8.45 1.95
N LEU A 74 -15.22 -7.79 2.78
CA LEU A 74 -15.11 -7.89 4.23
C LEU A 74 -15.46 -9.30 4.74
N VAL A 75 -16.57 -9.87 4.26
CA VAL A 75 -17.01 -11.21 4.68
C VAL A 75 -16.03 -12.28 4.19
N SER A 76 -15.63 -12.23 2.91
CA SER A 76 -14.69 -13.20 2.36
C SER A 76 -13.31 -13.11 2.99
N ALA A 77 -12.80 -11.88 3.26
CA ALA A 77 -11.55 -11.70 3.99
C ALA A 77 -11.63 -12.27 5.40
N GLY A 78 -12.74 -12.04 6.11
CA GLY A 78 -12.96 -12.62 7.42
C GLY A 78 -13.01 -14.16 7.40
N ILE A 79 -13.67 -14.76 6.40
CA ILE A 79 -13.67 -16.24 6.22
C ILE A 79 -12.24 -16.74 5.96
N VAL A 80 -11.48 -16.06 5.11
CA VAL A 80 -10.07 -16.43 4.84
C VAL A 80 -9.24 -16.41 6.12
N LEU A 81 -9.43 -15.41 7.00
CA LEU A 81 -8.74 -15.34 8.29
C LEU A 81 -9.14 -16.49 9.24
N LEU A 82 -10.43 -16.84 9.28
CA LEU A 82 -10.88 -18.00 10.05
C LEU A 82 -10.23 -19.30 9.54
N LEU A 83 -10.07 -19.46 8.24
CA LEU A 83 -9.36 -20.58 7.65
C LEU A 83 -7.85 -20.53 7.96
N GLN A 84 -7.23 -19.32 7.97
CA GLN A 84 -5.82 -19.15 8.37
C GLN A 84 -5.57 -19.57 9.82
N ALA A 85 -6.55 -19.43 10.71
CA ALA A 85 -6.47 -19.87 12.09
C ALA A 85 -6.29 -21.40 12.26
N HIS A 86 -6.63 -22.17 11.23
CA HIS A 86 -6.61 -23.65 11.26
C HIS A 86 -5.55 -24.25 10.33
N VAL A 87 -4.66 -23.42 9.78
CA VAL A 87 -3.58 -23.87 8.88
C VAL A 87 -2.57 -24.75 9.63
N GLN A 88 -2.24 -25.88 9.02
CA GLN A 88 -1.25 -26.84 9.54
C GLN A 88 -0.02 -26.96 8.66
N TYR A 89 -0.12 -26.59 7.38
CA TYR A 89 0.95 -26.70 6.40
C TYR A 89 1.21 -25.34 5.69
N PRO A 90 2.47 -25.00 5.39
CA PRO A 90 2.81 -23.74 4.75
C PRO A 90 2.05 -23.46 3.45
N TRP A 91 1.82 -24.47 2.61
CA TRP A 91 1.14 -24.31 1.32
C TRP A 91 -0.32 -23.85 1.47
N GLN A 92 -1.00 -24.23 2.57
CA GLN A 92 -2.35 -23.76 2.86
C GLN A 92 -2.35 -22.24 3.10
N LEU A 93 -1.35 -21.73 3.82
CA LEU A 93 -1.18 -20.32 4.07
C LEU A 93 -0.92 -19.53 2.76
N LEU A 94 -0.11 -20.08 1.85
CA LEU A 94 0.13 -19.49 0.53
C LEU A 94 -1.17 -19.36 -0.28
N VAL A 95 -2.00 -20.42 -0.31
CA VAL A 95 -3.29 -20.39 -1.02
C VAL A 95 -4.22 -19.35 -0.42
N LEU A 96 -4.34 -19.31 0.91
CA LEU A 96 -5.21 -18.35 1.60
C LEU A 96 -4.72 -16.91 1.40
N ARG A 97 -3.40 -16.66 1.39
CA ARG A 97 -2.83 -15.35 1.06
C ARG A 97 -3.12 -14.93 -0.38
N SER A 98 -3.10 -15.88 -1.32
CA SER A 98 -3.50 -15.63 -2.71
C SER A 98 -4.97 -15.19 -2.82
N ILE A 99 -5.86 -15.90 -2.14
CA ILE A 99 -7.31 -15.58 -2.11
C ILE A 99 -7.52 -14.21 -1.42
N SER A 100 -6.85 -13.97 -0.28
CA SER A 100 -6.94 -12.72 0.46
C SER A 100 -6.55 -11.51 -0.40
N GLY A 101 -5.45 -11.62 -1.17
CA GLY A 101 -5.02 -10.55 -2.08
C GLY A 101 -6.09 -10.19 -3.10
N PHE A 102 -6.66 -11.19 -3.76
CA PHE A 102 -7.71 -10.97 -4.76
C PHE A 102 -8.98 -10.37 -4.15
N VAL A 103 -9.44 -10.90 -3.03
CA VAL A 103 -10.70 -10.47 -2.39
C VAL A 103 -10.60 -9.03 -1.85
N LEU A 104 -9.50 -8.68 -1.18
CA LEU A 104 -9.32 -7.34 -0.61
C LEU A 104 -9.07 -6.26 -1.66
N ALA A 105 -8.71 -6.63 -2.88
CA ALA A 105 -8.52 -5.70 -3.99
C ALA A 105 -9.77 -4.89 -4.35
N PHE A 106 -10.96 -5.41 -4.07
CA PHE A 106 -12.22 -4.72 -4.37
C PHE A 106 -12.64 -3.70 -3.30
N LEU A 107 -12.13 -3.82 -2.07
CA LEU A 107 -12.64 -3.04 -0.93
C LEU A 107 -12.35 -1.54 -1.06
N SER A 108 -11.08 -1.19 -1.27
CA SER A 108 -10.67 0.23 -1.33
C SER A 108 -11.32 0.96 -2.51
N PRO A 109 -11.31 0.44 -3.76
CA PRO A 109 -12.03 1.05 -4.86
C PRO A 109 -13.53 1.20 -4.61
N ALA A 110 -14.18 0.18 -4.03
CA ALA A 110 -15.61 0.25 -3.72
C ALA A 110 -15.95 1.32 -2.68
N CYS A 111 -15.15 1.43 -1.63
CA CYS A 111 -15.33 2.47 -0.63
C CYS A 111 -15.06 3.87 -1.20
N LEU A 112 -14.01 4.03 -2.01
CA LEU A 112 -13.66 5.30 -2.64
C LEU A 112 -14.74 5.76 -3.64
N ALA A 113 -15.26 4.85 -4.48
CA ALA A 113 -16.33 5.15 -5.40
C ALA A 113 -17.60 5.62 -4.66
N LEU A 114 -17.93 4.95 -3.55
CA LEU A 114 -19.08 5.36 -2.75
C LEU A 114 -18.84 6.69 -2.01
N LEU A 115 -17.64 6.91 -1.44
CA LEU A 115 -17.28 8.19 -0.82
C LEU A 115 -17.34 9.36 -1.82
N ALA A 116 -16.84 9.15 -3.05
CA ALA A 116 -16.93 10.13 -4.13
C ALA A 116 -18.37 10.51 -4.47
N SER A 117 -19.28 9.55 -4.41
CA SER A 117 -20.69 9.74 -4.73
C SER A 117 -21.52 10.43 -3.65
N LEU A 118 -21.00 10.53 -2.42
CA LEU A 118 -21.73 11.16 -1.30
C LEU A 118 -21.86 12.69 -1.41
N SER A 119 -21.10 13.33 -2.27
CA SER A 119 -21.16 14.78 -2.49
C SER A 119 -20.87 15.13 -3.94
N LYS A 120 -21.66 16.06 -4.51
CA LYS A 120 -21.39 16.68 -5.81
C LYS A 120 -20.43 17.87 -5.70
N ASN A 121 -20.16 18.37 -4.50
CA ASN A 121 -19.24 19.48 -4.26
C ASN A 121 -17.80 18.97 -4.21
N GLU A 122 -16.94 19.47 -5.12
CA GLU A 122 -15.54 19.06 -5.27
C GLU A 122 -14.73 19.22 -3.98
N VAL A 123 -14.95 20.31 -3.22
CA VAL A 123 -14.26 20.54 -1.94
C VAL A 123 -14.62 19.48 -0.91
N THR A 124 -15.90 19.12 -0.82
CA THR A 124 -16.37 18.08 0.11
C THR A 124 -15.90 16.70 -0.34
N GLN A 125 -15.89 16.43 -1.63
CA GLN A 125 -15.34 15.20 -2.21
C GLN A 125 -13.84 15.07 -1.92
N GLY A 126 -13.08 16.16 -2.06
CA GLY A 126 -11.66 16.19 -1.69
C GLY A 126 -11.44 15.90 -0.20
N LYS A 127 -12.30 16.42 0.70
CA LYS A 127 -12.26 16.10 2.13
C LYS A 127 -12.50 14.60 2.39
N TYR A 128 -13.45 13.98 1.67
CA TYR A 128 -13.69 12.54 1.80
C TYR A 128 -12.50 11.70 1.32
N MET A 129 -11.86 12.10 0.21
CA MET A 129 -10.67 11.40 -0.28
C MET A 129 -9.48 11.54 0.70
N SER A 130 -9.30 12.73 1.28
CA SER A 130 -8.27 12.96 2.32
C SER A 130 -8.53 12.12 3.57
N GLY A 131 -9.80 11.97 3.98
CA GLY A 131 -10.20 11.10 5.08
C GLY A 131 -9.79 9.64 4.90
N HIS A 132 -9.86 9.10 3.68
CA HIS A 132 -9.35 7.77 3.36
C HIS A 132 -7.84 7.65 3.65
N GLY A 133 -7.04 8.65 3.24
CA GLY A 133 -5.61 8.67 3.51
C GLY A 133 -5.28 8.71 5.00
N VAL A 134 -6.03 9.51 5.77
CA VAL A 134 -5.88 9.60 7.25
C VAL A 134 -6.16 8.24 7.89
N VAL A 135 -7.25 7.59 7.52
CA VAL A 135 -7.66 6.28 8.05
C VAL A 135 -6.61 5.22 7.75
N HIS A 136 -6.10 5.17 6.51
CA HIS A 136 -5.02 4.25 6.11
C HIS A 136 -3.76 4.48 6.96
N THR A 137 -3.35 5.74 7.12
CA THR A 137 -2.14 6.07 7.89
C THR A 137 -2.31 5.73 9.37
N LEU A 138 -3.47 6.04 9.96
CA LEU A 138 -3.76 5.70 11.35
C LEU A 138 -3.72 4.17 11.58
N ALA A 139 -4.33 3.41 10.69
CA ALA A 139 -4.26 1.96 10.74
C ALA A 139 -2.81 1.47 10.64
N SER A 140 -2.00 2.01 9.72
CA SER A 140 -0.60 1.60 9.55
C SER A 140 0.29 1.91 10.75
N VAL A 141 -0.07 2.93 11.55
CA VAL A 141 0.66 3.26 12.79
C VAL A 141 0.30 2.31 13.93
N VAL A 142 -1.00 2.04 14.11
CA VAL A 142 -1.49 1.33 15.30
C VAL A 142 -1.43 -0.19 15.13
N SER A 143 -1.82 -0.70 13.96
CA SER A 143 -2.09 -2.13 13.79
C SER A 143 -0.88 -3.05 13.87
N PRO A 144 0.34 -2.71 13.40
CA PRO A 144 1.45 -3.65 13.52
C PRO A 144 1.82 -3.94 14.98
N ALA A 145 1.91 -2.91 15.82
CA ALA A 145 2.15 -3.11 17.24
C ALA A 145 0.99 -3.84 17.90
N ALA A 146 -0.26 -3.41 17.67
CA ALA A 146 -1.44 -4.04 18.27
C ALA A 146 -1.54 -5.52 17.88
N GLY A 147 -1.40 -5.86 16.60
CA GLY A 147 -1.42 -7.24 16.12
C GLY A 147 -0.32 -8.09 16.75
N ALA A 148 0.91 -7.57 16.82
CA ALA A 148 2.03 -8.26 17.44
C ALA A 148 1.79 -8.53 18.94
N PHE A 149 1.26 -7.55 19.68
CA PHE A 149 0.93 -7.72 21.10
C PHE A 149 -0.21 -8.73 21.31
N ILE A 150 -1.24 -8.70 20.47
CA ILE A 150 -2.35 -9.67 20.54
C ILE A 150 -1.80 -11.10 20.33
N VAL A 151 -1.03 -11.33 19.25
CA VAL A 151 -0.44 -12.66 18.98
C VAL A 151 0.46 -13.14 20.12
N ALA A 152 1.26 -12.24 20.67
CA ALA A 152 2.18 -12.58 21.76
C ALA A 152 1.44 -13.09 23.02
N HIS A 153 0.20 -12.66 23.25
CA HIS A 153 -0.60 -13.07 24.42
C HIS A 153 -1.58 -14.21 24.13
N THR A 154 -2.14 -14.26 22.91
CA THR A 154 -3.24 -15.18 22.59
C THR A 154 -2.85 -16.26 21.58
N GLY A 155 -1.68 -16.15 20.95
CA GLY A 155 -1.22 -17.04 19.90
C GLY A 155 -1.82 -16.72 18.51
N TYR A 156 -1.29 -17.39 17.48
CA TYR A 156 -1.66 -17.13 16.08
C TYR A 156 -3.12 -17.48 15.79
N SER A 157 -3.57 -18.69 16.17
CA SER A 157 -4.92 -19.18 15.86
C SER A 157 -5.99 -18.26 16.42
N THR A 158 -5.92 -17.92 17.72
CA THR A 158 -6.89 -17.05 18.39
C THR A 158 -6.89 -15.65 17.78
N THR A 159 -5.72 -15.12 17.41
CA THR A 159 -5.61 -13.81 16.76
C THR A 159 -6.30 -13.80 15.41
N PHE A 160 -6.02 -14.79 14.55
CA PHE A 160 -6.68 -14.88 13.23
C PHE A 160 -8.19 -15.11 13.36
N GLN A 161 -8.65 -15.90 14.34
CA GLN A 161 -10.07 -16.06 14.64
C GLN A 161 -10.71 -14.72 15.05
N GLY A 162 -10.09 -13.98 15.97
CA GLY A 162 -10.59 -12.68 16.42
C GLY A 162 -10.69 -11.67 15.29
N LEU A 163 -9.63 -11.54 14.47
CA LEU A 163 -9.63 -10.67 13.29
C LEU A 163 -10.66 -11.13 12.25
N GLY A 164 -10.80 -12.43 12.03
CA GLY A 164 -11.77 -13.00 11.10
C GLY A 164 -13.21 -12.68 11.50
N TRP A 165 -13.58 -12.92 12.74
CA TRP A 165 -14.90 -12.58 13.25
C TRP A 165 -15.16 -11.08 13.24
N LEU A 166 -14.15 -10.26 13.54
CA LEU A 166 -14.24 -8.79 13.46
C LEU A 166 -14.57 -8.33 12.02
N LEU A 167 -13.90 -8.87 11.01
CA LEU A 167 -14.19 -8.53 9.60
C LEU A 167 -15.55 -9.05 9.15
N ILE A 168 -15.98 -10.25 9.55
CA ILE A 168 -17.32 -10.75 9.23
C ILE A 168 -18.38 -9.86 9.88
N ALA A 169 -18.25 -9.54 11.16
CA ALA A 169 -19.17 -8.63 11.85
C ALA A 169 -19.23 -7.27 11.14
N THR A 170 -18.07 -6.75 10.72
CA THR A 170 -17.97 -5.51 9.95
C THR A 170 -18.71 -5.62 8.60
N GLY A 171 -18.55 -6.75 7.91
CA GLY A 171 -19.27 -7.04 6.65
C GLY A 171 -20.77 -7.14 6.85
N VAL A 172 -21.23 -7.76 7.94
CA VAL A 172 -22.66 -7.79 8.33
C VAL A 172 -23.17 -6.38 8.64
N MET A 173 -22.40 -5.57 9.38
CA MET A 173 -22.76 -4.17 9.64
C MET A 173 -22.85 -3.36 8.34
N ALA A 174 -22.01 -3.64 7.33
CA ALA A 174 -22.08 -2.99 6.03
C ALA A 174 -23.40 -3.27 5.30
N VAL A 175 -24.04 -4.41 5.54
CA VAL A 175 -25.38 -4.71 4.99
C VAL A 175 -26.42 -3.70 5.46
N PHE A 176 -26.33 -3.21 6.68
CA PHE A 176 -27.31 -2.26 7.26
C PHE A 176 -26.90 -0.79 7.07
N SER A 177 -25.58 -0.51 7.04
CA SER A 177 -25.06 0.85 7.07
C SER A 177 -24.79 1.45 5.69
N VAL A 178 -24.56 0.61 4.67
CA VAL A 178 -24.32 1.07 3.29
C VAL A 178 -25.63 1.14 2.52
N PRO A 179 -25.97 2.31 1.96
CA PRO A 179 -27.23 2.48 1.22
C PRO A 179 -27.29 1.56 -0.01
N LYS A 180 -28.49 1.11 -0.34
CA LYS A 180 -28.72 0.37 -1.59
C LYS A 180 -28.46 1.29 -2.80
N PRO A 181 -27.88 0.79 -3.90
CA PRO A 181 -27.66 1.60 -5.08
C PRO A 181 -29.00 2.12 -5.61
N VAL A 182 -29.11 3.43 -5.81
CA VAL A 182 -30.23 4.04 -6.51
C VAL A 182 -29.91 3.96 -8.00
N LYS A 183 -30.78 3.39 -8.81
CA LYS A 183 -30.62 3.14 -10.27
C LYS A 183 -30.18 4.37 -11.10
N ALA A 184 -30.43 5.59 -10.62
CA ALA A 184 -30.07 6.83 -11.29
C ALA A 184 -28.56 7.18 -11.28
N MET A 185 -27.72 6.40 -10.59
CA MET A 185 -26.29 6.71 -10.45
C MET A 185 -25.41 6.01 -11.49
N THR A 186 -25.94 4.99 -12.15
CA THR A 186 -25.21 4.23 -13.18
C THR A 186 -25.04 5.05 -14.47
N ASP A 187 -25.99 5.95 -14.77
CA ASP A 187 -25.99 6.73 -16.02
C ASP A 187 -25.12 7.99 -15.97
N ALA A 188 -24.77 8.47 -14.77
CA ALA A 188 -23.98 9.70 -14.61
C ALA A 188 -22.45 9.50 -14.70
N LEU A 189 -21.94 8.27 -14.52
CA LEU A 189 -20.52 7.95 -14.54
C LEU A 189 -20.04 7.42 -15.91
N GLY A 190 -20.94 7.00 -16.76
CA GLY A 190 -20.64 6.43 -18.10
C GLY A 190 -20.35 7.46 -19.20
N GLY A 191 -20.58 8.76 -18.95
CA GLY A 191 -20.60 9.76 -20.02
C GLY A 191 -19.26 10.40 -20.43
N ASN A 192 -18.21 10.24 -19.68
CA ASN A 192 -16.98 11.04 -19.90
C ASN A 192 -15.73 10.26 -20.37
N GLU A 193 -15.79 8.95 -20.57
CA GLU A 193 -14.61 8.19 -21.01
C GLU A 193 -14.36 8.23 -22.53
N GLU A 194 -15.38 8.38 -23.36
CA GLU A 194 -15.21 8.38 -24.83
C GLU A 194 -14.55 9.65 -25.37
N ALA A 195 -14.74 10.80 -24.72
CA ALA A 195 -14.13 12.05 -25.14
C ALA A 195 -12.62 12.16 -24.83
N ALA A 196 -12.09 11.33 -23.93
CA ALA A 196 -10.67 11.36 -23.53
C ALA A 196 -9.74 10.52 -24.44
N MET A 197 -10.31 9.78 -25.40
CA MET A 197 -9.51 8.84 -26.22
C MET A 197 -8.82 9.46 -27.45
N THR A 198 -9.12 10.67 -27.84
CA THR A 198 -8.75 11.22 -29.17
C THR A 198 -7.54 12.16 -29.20
N SER A 199 -6.95 12.52 -28.07
CA SER A 199 -5.75 13.36 -28.09
C SER A 199 -4.47 12.52 -27.93
N PRO A 200 -3.39 12.73 -28.74
CA PRO A 200 -2.10 12.09 -28.51
C PRO A 200 -1.53 12.62 -27.19
N ALA A 201 -1.64 11.82 -26.14
CA ALA A 201 -1.08 12.17 -24.84
C ALA A 201 0.45 12.08 -24.89
N PRO A 202 1.18 13.00 -24.22
CA PRO A 202 2.61 12.85 -24.06
C PRO A 202 2.91 11.47 -23.46
N SER A 203 3.72 10.69 -24.17
CA SER A 203 4.09 9.35 -23.73
C SER A 203 5.05 9.47 -22.55
N VAL A 204 4.55 9.18 -21.34
CA VAL A 204 5.44 9.07 -20.16
C VAL A 204 6.39 7.90 -20.40
N SER A 205 7.70 8.18 -20.39
CA SER A 205 8.71 7.13 -20.59
C SER A 205 8.57 6.03 -19.54
N TRP A 206 8.63 4.78 -19.96
CA TRP A 206 8.56 3.60 -19.09
C TRP A 206 9.62 3.64 -17.97
N ARG A 207 10.75 4.33 -18.18
CA ARG A 207 11.84 4.47 -17.19
C ARG A 207 11.37 5.10 -15.88
N TYR A 208 10.37 5.96 -15.89
CA TYR A 208 9.83 6.54 -14.65
C TYR A 208 9.08 5.52 -13.78
N PHE A 209 8.53 4.43 -14.38
CA PHE A 209 7.86 3.36 -13.65
C PHE A 209 8.82 2.41 -12.93
N ILE A 210 10.13 2.49 -13.21
CA ILE A 210 11.16 1.78 -12.44
C ILE A 210 11.16 2.24 -10.97
N LEU A 211 10.90 3.53 -10.70
CA LEU A 211 10.90 4.07 -9.34
C LEU A 211 9.86 3.39 -8.43
N PRO A 212 8.55 3.40 -8.74
CA PRO A 212 7.58 2.70 -7.92
C PRO A 212 7.87 1.20 -7.82
N PHE A 213 8.43 0.58 -8.85
CA PHE A 213 8.85 -0.83 -8.83
C PHE A 213 9.95 -1.07 -7.77
N VAL A 214 11.08 -0.34 -7.83
CA VAL A 214 12.21 -0.58 -6.90
C VAL A 214 11.86 -0.18 -5.47
N VAL A 215 11.05 0.86 -5.27
CA VAL A 215 10.55 1.27 -3.96
C VAL A 215 9.67 0.18 -3.35
N SER A 216 8.74 -0.39 -4.12
CA SER A 216 7.88 -1.47 -3.61
C SER A 216 8.65 -2.77 -3.42
N CYS A 217 9.63 -3.06 -4.27
CA CYS A 217 10.52 -4.22 -4.13
C CYS A 217 11.30 -4.13 -2.81
N SER A 218 11.92 -2.98 -2.52
CA SER A 218 12.66 -2.77 -1.27
C SER A 218 11.76 -2.83 -0.03
N GLN A 219 10.52 -2.34 -0.11
CA GLN A 219 9.56 -2.51 0.98
C GLN A 219 9.16 -3.98 1.18
N GLY A 220 8.95 -4.73 0.11
CA GLY A 220 8.70 -6.16 0.17
C GLY A 220 9.83 -6.93 0.85
N ILE A 221 11.09 -6.57 0.54
CA ILE A 221 12.28 -7.10 1.22
C ILE A 221 12.26 -6.78 2.72
N LEU A 222 11.92 -5.55 3.09
CA LEU A 222 11.83 -5.16 4.50
C LEU A 222 10.77 -5.96 5.25
N PHE A 223 9.56 -6.09 4.69
CA PHE A 223 8.46 -6.82 5.31
C PHE A 223 8.72 -8.33 5.41
N PHE A 224 9.57 -8.87 4.55
CA PHE A 224 10.04 -10.25 4.61
C PHE A 224 11.15 -10.42 5.67
N GLU A 225 12.22 -9.61 5.62
CA GLU A 225 13.44 -9.85 6.38
C GLU A 225 13.32 -9.41 7.85
N LEU A 226 12.64 -8.30 8.13
CA LEU A 226 12.58 -7.75 9.47
C LEU A 226 11.94 -8.73 10.48
N PRO A 227 10.81 -9.41 10.18
CA PRO A 227 10.22 -10.40 11.07
C PRO A 227 11.01 -11.72 11.17
N LEU A 228 11.90 -12.01 10.20
CA LEU A 228 12.77 -13.20 10.22
C LEU A 228 13.99 -13.07 11.11
N ARG A 229 14.31 -11.87 11.59
CA ARG A 229 15.45 -11.65 12.49
C ARG A 229 15.28 -12.33 13.84
N ASP A 230 14.06 -12.27 14.36
CA ASP A 230 13.67 -12.92 15.59
C ASP A 230 12.18 -13.32 15.50
N THR A 231 11.94 -14.61 15.44
CA THR A 231 10.61 -15.20 15.32
C THR A 231 10.00 -15.59 16.68
N GLY A 232 10.72 -15.35 17.78
CA GLY A 232 10.21 -15.53 19.13
C GLY A 232 9.16 -14.49 19.52
N VAL A 233 8.52 -14.69 20.66
CA VAL A 233 7.44 -13.82 21.14
C VAL A 233 7.91 -12.37 21.28
N GLU A 234 9.09 -12.14 21.85
CA GLU A 234 9.65 -10.79 22.01
C GLU A 234 10.07 -10.19 20.66
N GLY A 235 10.56 -11.01 19.73
CA GLY A 235 10.86 -10.61 18.37
C GLY A 235 9.64 -10.14 17.60
N ILE A 236 8.51 -10.82 17.75
CA ILE A 236 7.23 -10.43 17.15
C ILE A 236 6.77 -9.06 17.68
N LYS A 237 6.81 -8.86 19.02
CA LYS A 237 6.48 -7.56 19.65
C LYS A 237 7.38 -6.44 19.15
N SER A 238 8.69 -6.69 19.16
CA SER A 238 9.68 -5.71 18.68
C SER A 238 9.45 -5.35 17.22
N THR A 239 9.23 -6.34 16.36
CA THR A 239 8.93 -6.11 14.93
C THR A 239 7.64 -5.31 14.74
N GLY A 240 6.61 -5.57 15.51
CA GLY A 240 5.37 -4.79 15.48
C GLY A 240 5.59 -3.32 15.84
N ILE A 241 6.36 -3.05 16.89
CA ILE A 241 6.74 -1.68 17.28
C ILE A 241 7.57 -1.02 16.17
N LEU A 242 8.53 -1.73 15.59
CA LEU A 242 9.38 -1.22 14.52
C LEU A 242 8.59 -0.83 13.27
N PHE A 243 7.59 -1.61 12.86
CA PHE A 243 6.69 -1.24 11.76
C PHE A 243 5.78 -0.04 12.13
N SER A 244 5.37 0.07 13.38
CA SER A 244 4.64 1.26 13.84
C SER A 244 5.52 2.52 13.80
N VAL A 245 6.79 2.43 14.22
CA VAL A 245 7.77 3.52 14.12
C VAL A 245 8.00 3.93 12.66
N LEU A 246 8.14 2.97 11.75
CA LEU A 246 8.22 3.21 10.31
C LEU A 246 7.02 4.05 9.83
N SER A 247 5.81 3.69 10.26
CA SER A 247 4.59 4.39 9.87
C SER A 247 4.47 5.78 10.52
N ILE A 248 4.95 5.96 11.75
CA ILE A 248 5.05 7.28 12.41
C ILE A 248 6.00 8.19 11.62
N GLY A 249 7.17 7.70 11.19
CA GLY A 249 8.08 8.47 10.35
C GLY A 249 7.41 8.98 9.07
N ALA A 250 6.63 8.11 8.41
CA ALA A 250 5.86 8.49 7.23
C ALA A 250 4.79 9.54 7.55
N LEU A 251 4.07 9.40 8.66
CA LEU A 251 3.05 10.35 9.10
C LEU A 251 3.65 11.73 9.38
N VAL A 252 4.78 11.79 10.06
CA VAL A 252 5.49 13.04 10.37
C VAL A 252 5.82 13.80 9.08
N THR A 253 6.41 13.15 8.10
CA THR A 253 6.76 13.80 6.82
C THR A 253 5.55 14.14 5.96
N LEU A 254 4.49 13.33 5.98
CA LEU A 254 3.23 13.65 5.31
C LEU A 254 2.57 14.91 5.90
N SER A 255 2.76 15.15 7.20
CA SER A 255 2.24 16.35 7.88
C SER A 255 3.05 17.61 7.56
N MET A 256 4.28 17.47 7.04
CA MET A 256 5.16 18.58 6.68
C MET A 256 4.81 19.16 5.30
N LEU A 257 3.69 19.89 5.20
CA LEU A 257 3.16 20.41 3.94
C LEU A 257 4.14 21.33 3.19
N PHE A 258 5.11 21.94 3.88
CA PHE A 258 6.14 22.80 3.24
C PHE A 258 7.03 22.02 2.28
N ILE A 259 7.18 20.69 2.44
CA ILE A 259 7.93 19.83 1.52
C ILE A 259 7.33 19.88 0.11
N ASN A 260 6.04 20.16 -0.01
CA ASN A 260 5.36 20.26 -1.30
C ASN A 260 5.79 21.49 -2.15
N ARG A 261 6.51 22.45 -1.57
CA ARG A 261 7.11 23.57 -2.30
C ARG A 261 8.26 23.15 -3.23
N TYR A 262 8.89 22.02 -2.95
CA TYR A 262 9.97 21.50 -3.78
C TYR A 262 9.43 20.72 -4.97
N SER A 263 10.19 20.75 -6.08
CA SER A 263 9.86 19.97 -7.28
C SER A 263 9.60 18.49 -6.95
N PRO A 264 8.51 17.87 -7.43
CA PRO A 264 8.20 16.49 -7.21
C PRO A 264 9.34 15.53 -7.60
N TYR A 265 10.01 15.81 -8.70
CA TYR A 265 11.17 15.05 -9.17
C TYR A 265 12.31 15.03 -8.13
N LYS A 266 12.69 16.22 -7.61
CA LYS A 266 13.74 16.33 -6.58
C LYS A 266 13.34 15.60 -5.28
N ARG A 267 12.07 15.71 -4.89
CA ARG A 267 11.54 15.02 -3.69
C ARG A 267 11.65 13.50 -3.82
N VAL A 268 11.26 12.96 -4.96
CA VAL A 268 11.32 11.51 -5.20
C VAL A 268 12.77 11.03 -5.19
N ILE A 269 13.68 11.70 -5.90
CA ILE A 269 15.10 11.32 -5.90
C ILE A 269 15.69 11.37 -4.50
N ALA A 270 15.49 12.48 -3.77
CA ALA A 270 16.00 12.63 -2.41
C ALA A 270 15.41 11.55 -1.46
N GLY A 271 14.10 11.28 -1.57
CA GLY A 271 13.45 10.25 -0.78
C GLY A 271 13.97 8.83 -1.09
N VAL A 272 14.14 8.49 -2.37
CA VAL A 272 14.68 7.18 -2.79
C VAL A 272 16.13 7.03 -2.37
N LEU A 273 16.95 8.09 -2.47
CA LEU A 273 18.33 8.09 -1.98
C LEU A 273 18.38 7.88 -0.46
N LEU A 274 17.55 8.63 0.29
CA LEU A 274 17.45 8.47 1.74
C LEU A 274 17.04 7.05 2.13
N MET A 275 16.05 6.48 1.41
CA MET A 275 15.62 5.09 1.60
C MET A 275 16.77 4.12 1.31
N ALA A 276 17.54 4.31 0.24
CA ALA A 276 18.70 3.48 -0.10
C ALA A 276 19.77 3.54 1.00
N LEU A 277 20.07 4.74 1.52
CA LEU A 277 21.02 4.92 2.63
C LEU A 277 20.54 4.22 3.91
N CYS A 278 19.24 4.22 4.20
CA CYS A 278 18.69 3.45 5.32
C CYS A 278 18.92 1.95 5.16
N PHE A 279 18.68 1.39 3.96
CA PHE A 279 18.93 -0.02 3.68
C PHE A 279 20.41 -0.37 3.75
N PHE A 280 21.27 0.50 3.23
CA PHE A 280 22.73 0.36 3.39
C PHE A 280 23.12 0.36 4.88
N GLY A 281 22.58 1.30 5.66
CA GLY A 281 22.80 1.39 7.10
C GLY A 281 22.41 0.11 7.85
N MET A 282 21.24 -0.48 7.51
CA MET A 282 20.79 -1.76 8.10
C MET A 282 21.70 -2.93 7.73
N ALA A 283 22.33 -2.90 6.54
CA ALA A 283 23.22 -3.95 6.07
C ALA A 283 24.64 -3.83 6.62
N ALA A 284 25.18 -2.60 6.71
CA ALA A 284 26.57 -2.34 7.00
C ALA A 284 26.85 -2.02 8.47
N PHE A 285 25.86 -1.47 9.19
CA PHE A 285 26.06 -0.95 10.57
C PHE A 285 25.09 -1.61 11.57
N PRO A 286 25.33 -2.86 12.00
CA PRO A 286 24.43 -3.59 12.90
C PRO A 286 24.28 -2.95 14.28
N HIS A 287 25.18 -2.05 14.68
CA HIS A 287 25.15 -1.35 15.97
C HIS A 287 24.19 -0.14 16.00
N VAL A 288 23.76 0.37 14.85
CA VAL A 288 22.83 1.50 14.81
C VAL A 288 21.44 1.02 15.22
N PRO A 289 20.76 1.71 16.15
CA PRO A 289 19.43 1.32 16.59
C PRO A 289 18.44 1.30 15.42
N LEU A 290 17.83 0.14 15.17
CA LEU A 290 16.85 -0.04 14.09
C LEU A 290 15.67 0.94 14.16
N VAL A 291 15.28 1.33 15.38
CA VAL A 291 14.21 2.32 15.61
C VAL A 291 14.51 3.62 14.86
N VAL A 292 15.76 4.11 14.94
CA VAL A 292 16.18 5.35 14.27
C VAL A 292 16.17 5.17 12.75
N ILE A 293 16.77 4.08 12.25
CA ILE A 293 16.83 3.83 10.80
C ILE A 293 15.42 3.67 10.22
N LEU A 294 14.53 2.95 10.89
CA LEU A 294 13.16 2.72 10.42
C LEU A 294 12.29 3.98 10.49
N PHE A 295 12.51 4.85 11.50
CA PHE A 295 11.86 6.15 11.52
C PHE A 295 12.27 7.01 10.31
N ILE A 296 13.58 7.06 10.00
CA ILE A 296 14.10 7.79 8.83
C ILE A 296 13.60 7.15 7.52
N LEU A 297 13.59 5.82 7.44
CA LEU A 297 13.06 5.11 6.28
C LEU A 297 11.57 5.39 6.07
N GLY A 298 10.79 5.44 7.16
CA GLY A 298 9.39 5.87 7.13
C GLY A 298 9.25 7.31 6.63
N SER A 299 10.10 8.21 7.11
CA SER A 299 10.14 9.61 6.66
C SER A 299 10.42 9.69 5.16
N ALA A 300 11.34 8.89 4.64
CA ALA A 300 11.60 8.77 3.20
C ALA A 300 10.34 8.32 2.43
N LYS A 301 9.61 7.32 2.94
CA LYS A 301 8.32 6.88 2.36
C LYS A 301 7.32 8.03 2.27
N GLY A 302 7.15 8.80 3.34
CA GLY A 302 6.24 9.93 3.38
C GLY A 302 6.56 11.02 2.37
N ILE A 303 7.81 11.14 1.93
CA ILE A 303 8.24 12.03 0.84
C ILE A 303 7.99 11.40 -0.53
N ILE A 304 8.31 10.10 -0.70
CA ILE A 304 8.31 9.41 -1.99
C ILE A 304 6.89 9.30 -2.55
N PHE A 305 5.91 8.81 -1.78
CA PHE A 305 4.60 8.47 -2.33
C PHE A 305 3.83 9.67 -2.89
N PRO A 306 3.69 10.79 -2.15
CA PRO A 306 3.09 12.00 -2.73
C PRO A 306 3.93 12.60 -3.84
N GLY A 307 5.27 12.47 -3.74
CA GLY A 307 6.21 12.91 -4.77
C GLY A 307 6.00 12.17 -6.08
N LEU A 308 5.85 10.84 -6.06
CA LEU A 308 5.58 10.01 -7.23
C LEU A 308 4.25 10.41 -7.88
N ALA A 309 3.18 10.55 -7.10
CA ALA A 309 1.88 10.94 -7.62
C ALA A 309 1.96 12.31 -8.33
N SER A 310 2.55 13.31 -7.66
CA SER A 310 2.73 14.65 -8.25
C SER A 310 3.64 14.65 -9.48
N MET A 311 4.70 13.83 -9.48
CA MET A 311 5.61 13.68 -10.61
C MET A 311 4.89 13.09 -11.82
N PHE A 312 4.07 12.05 -11.64
CA PHE A 312 3.31 11.46 -12.73
C PHE A 312 2.24 12.40 -13.28
N ILE A 313 1.57 13.19 -12.44
CA ILE A 313 0.64 14.24 -12.88
C ILE A 313 1.37 15.25 -13.75
N GLN A 314 2.56 15.74 -13.34
CA GLN A 314 3.33 16.68 -14.13
C GLN A 314 3.83 16.10 -15.45
N LEU A 315 4.33 14.86 -15.46
CA LEU A 315 4.83 14.18 -16.66
C LEU A 315 3.73 13.91 -17.69
N SER A 316 2.50 13.71 -17.23
CA SER A 316 1.33 13.47 -18.07
C SER A 316 0.66 14.74 -18.59
N GLY A 317 1.05 15.90 -18.08
CA GLY A 317 0.33 17.14 -18.34
C GLY A 317 -1.13 17.10 -17.87
N GLY A 318 -1.44 16.29 -16.86
CA GLY A 318 -2.81 16.10 -16.35
C GLY A 318 -3.71 15.21 -17.20
N SER A 319 -3.20 14.65 -18.31
CA SER A 319 -3.99 13.81 -19.23
C SER A 319 -3.81 12.31 -18.94
N LYS A 320 -4.85 11.52 -19.21
CA LYS A 320 -4.83 10.03 -19.08
C LYS A 320 -4.30 9.53 -17.72
N LEU A 321 -4.63 10.23 -16.65
CA LEU A 321 -4.15 9.95 -15.28
C LEU A 321 -4.50 8.53 -14.84
N GLY A 322 -5.70 8.04 -15.18
CA GLY A 322 -6.13 6.69 -14.86
C GLY A 322 -5.17 5.62 -15.38
N ARG A 323 -4.75 5.72 -16.67
CA ARG A 323 -3.79 4.80 -17.27
C ARG A 323 -2.42 4.85 -16.59
N ILE A 324 -1.96 6.06 -16.24
CA ILE A 324 -0.65 6.26 -15.61
C ILE A 324 -0.63 5.70 -14.19
N PHE A 325 -1.66 5.98 -13.39
CA PHE A 325 -1.76 5.42 -12.05
C PHE A 325 -1.99 3.89 -12.06
N SER A 326 -2.67 3.36 -13.09
CA SER A 326 -2.77 1.92 -13.30
C SER A 326 -1.39 1.30 -13.58
N LEU A 327 -0.59 1.88 -14.46
CA LEU A 327 0.79 1.42 -14.73
C LEU A 327 1.68 1.55 -13.48
N GLN A 328 1.53 2.63 -12.71
CA GLN A 328 2.22 2.77 -11.43
C GLN A 328 1.84 1.65 -10.45
N SER A 329 0.55 1.34 -10.34
CA SER A 329 0.04 0.26 -9.47
C SER A 329 0.57 -1.10 -9.92
N ILE A 330 0.63 -1.37 -11.24
CA ILE A 330 1.22 -2.58 -11.80
C ILE A 330 2.70 -2.69 -11.40
N ALA A 331 3.47 -1.62 -11.60
CA ALA A 331 4.88 -1.59 -11.26
C ALA A 331 5.10 -1.84 -9.75
N MET A 332 4.29 -1.22 -8.89
CA MET A 332 4.33 -1.44 -7.44
C MET A 332 3.97 -2.88 -7.06
N SER A 333 2.94 -3.46 -7.65
CA SER A 333 2.52 -4.84 -7.35
C SER A 333 3.58 -5.85 -7.77
N ILE A 334 4.18 -5.67 -8.96
CA ILE A 334 5.28 -6.53 -9.43
C ILE A 334 6.51 -6.38 -8.49
N GLY A 335 6.84 -5.17 -8.06
CA GLY A 335 7.92 -4.93 -7.09
C GLY A 335 7.65 -5.62 -5.76
N SER A 336 6.46 -5.47 -5.21
CA SER A 336 6.05 -6.11 -3.95
C SER A 336 5.98 -7.64 -4.05
N PHE A 337 5.79 -8.20 -5.25
CA PHE A 337 5.87 -9.64 -5.51
C PHE A 337 7.33 -10.12 -5.58
N ILE A 338 8.16 -9.45 -6.39
CA ILE A 338 9.54 -9.89 -6.65
C ILE A 338 10.44 -9.69 -5.43
N GLY A 339 10.25 -8.61 -4.65
CA GLY A 339 11.10 -8.25 -3.53
C GLY A 339 11.28 -9.35 -2.49
N PRO A 340 10.21 -9.86 -1.89
CA PRO A 340 10.28 -10.94 -0.90
C PRO A 340 10.86 -12.22 -1.46
N ILE A 341 10.58 -12.56 -2.74
CA ILE A 341 11.10 -13.76 -3.41
C ILE A 341 12.60 -13.65 -3.57
N ALA A 342 13.09 -12.53 -4.09
CA ALA A 342 14.53 -12.28 -4.25
C ALA A 342 15.25 -12.32 -2.88
N ALA A 343 14.66 -11.73 -1.85
CA ALA A 343 15.19 -11.78 -0.50
C ALA A 343 15.27 -13.22 0.03
N GLY A 344 14.20 -14.00 -0.14
CA GLY A 344 14.14 -15.38 0.32
C GLY A 344 15.16 -16.30 -0.40
N GLN A 345 15.37 -16.11 -1.71
CA GLN A 345 16.30 -16.91 -2.50
C GLN A 345 17.76 -16.55 -2.21
N LEU A 346 18.07 -15.28 -2.02
CA LEU A 346 19.45 -14.79 -1.90
C LEU A 346 19.93 -14.62 -0.47
N ARG A 347 19.07 -14.82 0.54
CA ARG A 347 19.34 -14.60 1.97
C ARG A 347 20.59 -15.32 2.47
N GLY A 348 20.87 -16.52 1.95
CA GLY A 348 22.05 -17.31 2.34
C GLY A 348 23.37 -16.81 1.78
N SER A 349 23.34 -15.97 0.74
CA SER A 349 24.53 -15.48 0.03
C SER A 349 24.80 -14.01 0.29
N VAL A 350 23.74 -13.18 0.37
CA VAL A 350 23.85 -11.72 0.51
C VAL A 350 22.76 -11.22 1.46
N SER A 351 23.10 -10.22 2.28
CA SER A 351 22.09 -9.57 3.13
C SER A 351 20.94 -9.01 2.27
N PRO A 352 19.67 -9.35 2.54
CA PRO A 352 18.53 -8.80 1.81
C PRO A 352 18.47 -7.27 1.80
N TYR A 353 18.96 -6.63 2.84
CA TYR A 353 19.04 -5.16 2.89
C TYR A 353 20.04 -4.59 1.86
N TYR A 354 21.14 -5.31 1.56
CA TYR A 354 22.04 -4.94 0.47
C TYR A 354 21.36 -5.05 -0.90
N ILE A 355 20.54 -6.09 -1.10
CA ILE A 355 19.75 -6.25 -2.33
C ILE A 355 18.84 -5.05 -2.52
N ALA A 356 18.12 -4.64 -1.47
CA ALA A 356 17.25 -3.46 -1.50
C ALA A 356 18.03 -2.16 -1.82
N PHE A 357 19.20 -1.97 -1.21
CA PHE A 357 20.08 -0.83 -1.50
C PHE A 357 20.49 -0.79 -2.97
N VAL A 358 21.01 -1.90 -3.50
CA VAL A 358 21.48 -1.99 -4.90
C VAL A 358 20.34 -1.74 -5.88
N LEU A 359 19.14 -2.31 -5.63
CA LEU A 359 17.97 -2.10 -6.47
C LEU A 359 17.54 -0.62 -6.50
N LEU A 360 17.52 0.05 -5.35
CA LEU A 360 17.17 1.47 -5.27
C LEU A 360 18.19 2.34 -5.98
N MET A 361 19.49 2.06 -5.83
CA MET A 361 20.55 2.80 -6.52
C MET A 361 20.51 2.57 -8.02
N ALA A 362 20.30 1.33 -8.48
CA ALA A 362 20.12 1.02 -9.89
C ALA A 362 18.88 1.74 -10.47
N GLY A 363 17.77 1.77 -9.73
CA GLY A 363 16.58 2.52 -10.11
C GLY A 363 16.85 4.01 -10.28
N LEU A 364 17.61 4.62 -9.36
CA LEU A 364 18.01 6.02 -9.48
C LEU A 364 18.88 6.31 -10.71
N MET A 365 19.82 5.41 -11.05
CA MET A 365 20.68 5.56 -12.22
C MET A 365 19.94 5.45 -13.56
N MET A 366 18.82 4.72 -13.59
CA MET A 366 18.03 4.53 -14.82
C MET A 366 17.09 5.69 -15.14
N ILE A 367 16.89 6.64 -14.23
CA ILE A 367 15.98 7.76 -14.44
C ILE A 367 16.62 8.77 -15.38
N PRO A 368 15.88 9.26 -16.41
CA PRO A 368 16.36 10.32 -17.26
C PRO A 368 16.54 11.62 -16.46
N ILE A 369 17.72 12.23 -16.57
CA ILE A 369 17.97 13.55 -15.97
C ILE A 369 17.09 14.57 -16.70
N ASN A 370 16.06 15.07 -16.02
CA ASN A 370 15.17 16.06 -16.58
C ASN A 370 15.83 17.45 -16.58
N ARG A 371 16.58 17.78 -17.66
CA ARG A 371 17.21 19.08 -17.86
C ARG A 371 16.22 20.23 -18.11
N LYS A 372 14.93 19.93 -18.34
CA LYS A 372 13.89 20.94 -18.66
C LYS A 372 13.19 21.57 -17.44
N GLY A 373 13.59 21.28 -16.23
CA GLY A 373 12.99 21.85 -15.01
C GLY A 373 13.31 23.34 -14.75
N SER A 374 14.03 24.03 -15.64
CA SER A 374 14.44 25.45 -15.47
C SER A 374 13.65 26.45 -16.32
N ALA A 375 12.68 26.03 -17.14
CA ALA A 375 12.09 26.91 -18.15
C ALA A 375 10.55 27.01 -18.11
N LEU A 376 9.89 26.78 -16.98
CA LEU A 376 8.45 26.97 -16.83
C LEU A 376 8.12 27.76 -15.54
N HIS A 377 8.64 28.99 -15.45
CA HIS A 377 7.91 30.11 -14.87
C HIS A 377 7.32 30.88 -16.02
N PRO A 378 6.02 30.80 -16.32
CA PRO A 378 5.38 31.83 -17.11
C PRO A 378 5.43 33.11 -16.26
N HIS A 379 6.00 34.17 -16.82
CA HIS A 379 5.89 35.52 -16.31
C HIS A 379 4.41 35.80 -16.05
N ILE A 380 4.04 35.95 -14.78
CA ILE A 380 2.82 36.67 -14.42
C ILE A 380 3.09 38.10 -14.86
N ASN A 381 2.53 38.48 -16.01
CA ASN A 381 2.44 39.87 -16.41
C ASN A 381 1.56 40.57 -15.37
N GLU A 382 2.18 41.26 -14.44
CA GLU A 382 1.55 42.34 -13.74
C GLU A 382 1.31 43.48 -14.78
N ASN A 383 0.10 43.57 -15.28
CA ASN A 383 -0.38 44.80 -15.88
C ASN A 383 -1.00 45.64 -14.77
N PRO A 384 -0.49 46.89 -14.52
CA PRO A 384 -1.12 47.86 -13.65
C PRO A 384 -2.20 48.61 -14.45
N VAL A 385 -3.47 48.50 -14.03
CA VAL A 385 -4.44 49.61 -14.15
C VAL A 385 -5.32 49.60 -12.92
#